data_44c606dbee88d84d0cea6b7c2db5b527
#
_entry.id   44c606dbee88d84d0cea6b7c2db5b527
#
_cell.length_a   1.000
_cell.length_b   1.000
_cell.length_c   1.000
_cell.angle_alpha   90.00
_cell.angle_beta   90.00
_cell.angle_gamma   90.00
#
_symmetry.space_group_name_H-M   'P 1'
#
loop_
_entity.id
_entity.type
_entity.pdbx_description
1 polymer ?
#
loop_
_entity_poly.entity_id
_entity_poly.type
_entity_poly.pdbx_seq_one_letter_code
_entity_poly.pdbx_strand_id
1 'polypeptide(L)'
;MQTAASAREAELLAKLDAMQAREAELSAKLDAVLRKAFGKSSEKMPTPAKELRKERSAEVAAVLGQQKRKQNEERKAALQTDVVEHAVADDKNSCPKCASPDMTKAEPQERVDYGYVPGYFRRRVHRQEVLVCTCCATRVTAEAPPRPFEKSPYEAGLIAHVVVQKCACSVPIYRLEKQFQWLGIPLSRSTMTDLFHAAAEKLKPLYQRIIQRVANSDIVLADETTLAMQNKKRGYMWTFRTDKLVSYKFSAGRSGKTPREVLGGTNGTLLVDAYTVYNPVIDVD
;
A
#
# COMPACT_ATOMS: atom_id res chain seq x y z
N MET A 1 36.69 -19.53 -74.12
CA MET A 1 37.02 -18.72 -72.96
C MET A 1 35.90 -17.73 -72.55
N GLN A 2 35.01 -17.31 -73.47
CA GLN A 2 33.89 -16.39 -73.17
C GLN A 2 32.74 -17.02 -72.38
N THR A 3 32.46 -18.31 -72.49
CA THR A 3 31.39 -19.01 -71.79
C THR A 3 31.61 -19.18 -70.26
N ALA A 4 32.86 -19.35 -69.84
CA ALA A 4 33.18 -19.51 -68.40
C ALA A 4 33.14 -18.19 -67.65
N ALA A 5 33.45 -17.06 -68.29
CA ALA A 5 33.32 -15.72 -67.68
C ALA A 5 31.88 -15.32 -67.48
N SER A 6 31.02 -15.59 -68.46
CA SER A 6 29.56 -15.33 -68.41
C SER A 6 28.83 -16.17 -67.31
N ALA A 7 29.25 -17.44 -67.15
CA ALA A 7 28.68 -18.29 -66.08
C ALA A 7 29.08 -17.79 -64.69
N ARG A 8 30.33 -17.30 -64.54
CA ARG A 8 30.77 -16.74 -63.25
C ARG A 8 30.14 -15.41 -62.93
N GLU A 9 29.82 -14.58 -63.91
CA GLU A 9 29.11 -13.34 -63.77
C GLU A 9 27.65 -13.58 -63.36
N ALA A 10 26.97 -14.56 -63.95
CA ALA A 10 25.63 -14.98 -63.56
C ALA A 10 25.60 -15.52 -62.10
N GLU A 11 26.61 -16.31 -61.71
CA GLU A 11 26.73 -16.80 -60.32
C GLU A 11 26.92 -15.66 -59.30
N LEU A 12 27.76 -14.67 -59.65
CA LEU A 12 27.98 -13.50 -58.80
C LEU A 12 26.74 -12.62 -58.68
N LEU A 13 25.99 -12.40 -59.76
CA LEU A 13 24.74 -11.69 -59.75
C LEU A 13 23.69 -12.41 -58.89
N ALA A 14 23.55 -13.71 -58.98
CA ALA A 14 22.66 -14.50 -58.17
C ALA A 14 23.05 -14.46 -56.67
N LYS A 15 24.32 -14.42 -56.32
CA LYS A 15 24.79 -14.23 -54.95
C LYS A 15 24.51 -12.83 -54.44
N LEU A 16 24.61 -11.82 -55.30
CA LEU A 16 24.36 -10.44 -54.97
C LEU A 16 22.84 -10.22 -54.67
N ASP A 17 21.97 -10.80 -55.52
CA ASP A 17 20.54 -10.78 -55.31
C ASP A 17 20.14 -11.51 -54.04
N ALA A 18 20.74 -12.65 -53.74
CA ALA A 18 20.50 -13.40 -52.52
C ALA A 18 20.97 -12.61 -51.25
N MET A 19 22.08 -11.90 -51.32
CA MET A 19 22.55 -11.03 -50.23
C MET A 19 21.66 -9.84 -50.04
N GLN A 20 21.16 -9.18 -51.12
CA GLN A 20 20.24 -8.07 -51.02
C GLN A 20 18.88 -8.50 -50.40
N ALA A 21 18.39 -9.67 -50.83
CA ALA A 21 17.15 -10.22 -50.22
C ALA A 21 17.33 -10.49 -48.73
N ARG A 22 18.49 -11.01 -48.32
CA ARG A 22 18.79 -11.26 -46.92
C ARG A 22 18.97 -9.99 -46.08
N GLU A 23 19.59 -8.96 -46.68
CA GLU A 23 19.71 -7.64 -46.09
C GLU A 23 18.34 -6.98 -45.87
N ALA A 24 17.45 -7.04 -46.88
CA ALA A 24 16.07 -6.56 -46.75
C ALA A 24 15.28 -7.30 -45.66
N GLU A 25 15.45 -8.64 -45.56
CA GLU A 25 14.83 -9.43 -44.50
C GLU A 25 15.34 -9.04 -43.09
N LEU A 26 16.68 -8.87 -42.95
CA LEU A 26 17.27 -8.44 -41.70
C LEU A 26 16.86 -7.03 -41.31
N SER A 27 16.79 -6.10 -42.26
CA SER A 27 16.33 -4.74 -42.05
C SER A 27 14.86 -4.71 -41.59
N ALA A 28 13.99 -5.50 -42.24
CA ALA A 28 12.59 -5.63 -41.79
C ALA A 28 12.45 -6.23 -40.40
N LYS A 29 13.27 -7.21 -40.04
CA LYS A 29 13.33 -7.77 -38.69
C LYS A 29 13.81 -6.76 -37.67
N LEU A 30 14.87 -5.99 -38.01
CA LEU A 30 15.38 -4.92 -37.16
C LEU A 30 14.32 -3.83 -36.93
N ASP A 31 13.65 -3.39 -37.98
CA ASP A 31 12.55 -2.42 -37.88
C ASP A 31 11.38 -2.95 -37.05
N ALA A 32 11.05 -4.22 -37.14
CA ALA A 32 10.02 -4.84 -36.32
C ALA A 32 10.44 -4.88 -34.84
N VAL A 33 11.70 -5.17 -34.53
CA VAL A 33 12.24 -5.15 -33.16
C VAL A 33 12.30 -3.71 -32.64
N LEU A 34 12.78 -2.76 -33.43
CA LEU A 34 12.82 -1.35 -33.05
C LEU A 34 11.42 -0.77 -32.83
N ARG A 35 10.43 -1.10 -33.65
CA ARG A 35 9.03 -0.72 -33.42
C ARG A 35 8.46 -1.36 -32.15
N LYS A 36 8.89 -2.57 -31.81
CA LYS A 36 8.47 -3.25 -30.59
C LYS A 36 9.13 -2.66 -29.32
N ALA A 37 10.39 -2.25 -29.42
CA ALA A 37 11.18 -1.69 -28.31
C ALA A 37 10.94 -0.19 -28.11
N PHE A 38 10.80 0.59 -29.20
CA PHE A 38 10.80 2.06 -29.16
C PHE A 38 9.61 2.70 -29.87
N GLY A 39 8.73 1.92 -30.52
CA GLY A 39 7.50 2.43 -31.11
C GLY A 39 6.57 2.99 -30.07
N LYS A 40 5.77 4.02 -30.41
CA LYS A 40 4.67 4.48 -29.55
C LYS A 40 3.87 3.27 -29.11
N SER A 41 3.87 2.97 -27.83
CA SER A 41 3.11 1.89 -27.21
C SER A 41 1.62 2.14 -27.46
N SER A 42 1.13 1.69 -28.60
CA SER A 42 -0.30 1.54 -28.82
C SER A 42 -0.69 0.28 -28.06
N GLU A 43 -1.56 0.40 -27.08
CA GLU A 43 -2.13 -0.71 -26.29
C GLU A 43 -2.92 -1.73 -27.13
N LYS A 44 -2.94 -1.58 -28.47
CA LYS A 44 -3.58 -2.53 -29.39
C LYS A 44 -2.61 -3.67 -29.72
N MET A 45 -2.58 -4.68 -28.85
CA MET A 45 -1.95 -5.96 -29.16
C MET A 45 -2.72 -6.72 -30.24
N PRO A 46 -2.04 -7.53 -31.10
CA PRO A 46 -2.68 -8.44 -32.03
C PRO A 46 -3.72 -9.33 -31.34
N THR A 47 -4.84 -9.59 -32.00
CA THR A 47 -6.02 -10.28 -31.45
C THR A 47 -5.73 -11.60 -30.71
N PRO A 48 -4.87 -12.53 -31.22
CA PRO A 48 -4.60 -13.80 -30.52
C PRO A 48 -3.86 -13.59 -29.18
N ALA A 49 -2.92 -12.65 -29.13
CA ALA A 49 -2.21 -12.36 -27.88
C ALA A 49 -3.09 -11.62 -26.86
N LYS A 50 -4.12 -10.89 -27.31
CA LYS A 50 -5.13 -10.29 -26.43
C LYS A 50 -6.05 -11.33 -25.81
N GLU A 51 -6.46 -12.34 -26.56
CA GLU A 51 -7.34 -13.40 -26.07
C GLU A 51 -6.63 -14.25 -25.02
N LEU A 52 -5.42 -14.73 -25.30
CA LEU A 52 -4.57 -15.43 -24.34
C LEU A 52 -4.29 -14.63 -23.06
N ARG A 53 -4.09 -13.32 -23.17
CA ARG A 53 -3.90 -12.46 -22.01
C ARG A 53 -5.20 -12.24 -21.24
N LYS A 54 -6.36 -12.19 -21.94
CA LYS A 54 -7.67 -12.11 -21.31
C LYS A 54 -8.00 -13.39 -20.54
N GLU A 55 -7.75 -14.56 -21.12
CA GLU A 55 -7.96 -15.85 -20.46
C GLU A 55 -7.06 -16.03 -19.24
N ARG A 56 -5.74 -15.79 -19.38
CA ARG A 56 -4.80 -15.81 -18.25
C ARG A 56 -5.15 -14.78 -17.17
N SER A 57 -5.61 -13.59 -17.56
CA SER A 57 -6.01 -12.57 -16.59
C SER A 57 -7.33 -12.96 -15.89
N ALA A 58 -8.24 -13.66 -16.56
CA ALA A 58 -9.48 -14.15 -15.99
C ALA A 58 -9.21 -15.31 -14.99
N GLU A 59 -8.33 -16.25 -15.33
CA GLU A 59 -7.91 -17.32 -14.41
C GLU A 59 -7.21 -16.77 -13.17
N VAL A 60 -6.23 -15.89 -13.34
CA VAL A 60 -5.54 -15.23 -12.23
C VAL A 60 -6.52 -14.41 -11.39
N ALA A 61 -7.45 -13.69 -12.02
CA ALA A 61 -8.48 -12.94 -11.30
C ALA A 61 -9.43 -13.86 -10.53
N ALA A 62 -9.77 -15.04 -11.07
CA ALA A 62 -10.60 -16.03 -10.37
C ALA A 62 -9.87 -16.59 -9.15
N VAL A 63 -8.59 -16.96 -9.27
CA VAL A 63 -7.77 -17.46 -8.15
C VAL A 63 -7.61 -16.39 -7.07
N LEU A 64 -7.24 -15.16 -7.46
CA LEU A 64 -7.13 -14.05 -6.52
C LEU A 64 -8.48 -13.71 -5.88
N GLY A 65 -9.58 -13.83 -6.63
CA GLY A 65 -10.94 -13.66 -6.12
C GLY A 65 -11.29 -14.70 -5.06
N GLN A 66 -10.94 -15.95 -5.28
CA GLN A 66 -11.15 -17.03 -4.29
C GLN A 66 -10.29 -16.83 -3.04
N GLN A 67 -9.00 -16.49 -3.19
CA GLN A 67 -8.13 -16.18 -2.06
C GLN A 67 -8.65 -14.99 -1.25
N LYS A 68 -9.11 -13.94 -1.92
CA LYS A 68 -9.69 -12.76 -1.27
C LYS A 68 -10.99 -13.10 -0.52
N ARG A 69 -11.85 -13.97 -1.08
CA ARG A 69 -13.06 -14.45 -0.40
C ARG A 69 -12.70 -15.22 0.86
N LYS A 70 -11.75 -16.17 0.77
CA LYS A 70 -11.28 -16.95 1.92
C LYS A 70 -10.72 -16.05 3.03
N GLN A 71 -9.85 -15.10 2.68
CA GLN A 71 -9.33 -14.11 3.64
C GLN A 71 -10.44 -13.24 4.26
N ASN A 72 -11.45 -12.87 3.48
CA ASN A 72 -12.57 -12.10 4.01
C ASN A 72 -13.43 -12.91 4.98
N GLU A 73 -13.67 -14.19 4.71
CA GLU A 73 -14.38 -15.07 5.64
C GLU A 73 -13.59 -15.30 6.94
N GLU A 74 -12.27 -15.50 6.84
CA GLU A 74 -11.38 -15.58 8.01
C GLU A 74 -11.42 -14.30 8.85
N ARG A 75 -11.41 -13.12 8.19
CA ARG A 75 -11.53 -11.82 8.88
C ARG A 75 -12.89 -11.64 9.55
N LYS A 76 -13.98 -12.08 8.91
CA LYS A 76 -15.32 -12.03 9.48
C LYS A 76 -15.44 -12.96 10.70
N ALA A 77 -14.88 -14.17 10.62
CA ALA A 77 -14.85 -15.11 11.71
C ALA A 77 -14.02 -14.61 12.92
N ALA A 78 -13.04 -13.76 12.68
CA ALA A 78 -12.20 -13.15 13.73
C ALA A 78 -12.85 -11.92 14.40
N LEU A 79 -14.03 -11.46 13.97
CA LEU A 79 -14.73 -10.37 14.62
C LEU A 79 -15.21 -10.78 16.02
N GLN A 80 -15.25 -9.80 16.93
CA GLN A 80 -15.89 -10.01 18.22
C GLN A 80 -17.32 -10.43 17.98
N THR A 81 -17.70 -11.59 18.53
CA THR A 81 -19.01 -12.21 18.31
C THR A 81 -19.81 -12.13 19.60
N ASP A 82 -20.97 -11.49 19.53
CA ASP A 82 -21.95 -11.49 20.59
C ASP A 82 -23.02 -12.51 20.22
N VAL A 83 -23.23 -13.53 21.06
CA VAL A 83 -24.25 -14.55 20.85
C VAL A 83 -25.54 -14.09 21.55
N VAL A 84 -26.60 -13.94 20.79
CA VAL A 84 -27.92 -13.60 21.32
C VAL A 84 -28.84 -14.81 21.14
N GLU A 85 -29.22 -15.42 22.23
CA GLU A 85 -30.13 -16.56 22.23
C GLU A 85 -31.58 -16.07 22.18
N HIS A 86 -32.34 -16.61 21.25
CA HIS A 86 -33.78 -16.36 21.13
C HIS A 86 -34.53 -17.64 21.50
N ALA A 87 -35.28 -17.58 22.59
CA ALA A 87 -36.17 -18.70 22.97
C ALA A 87 -37.45 -18.66 22.15
N VAL A 88 -38.05 -19.84 21.92
CA VAL A 88 -39.38 -19.92 21.36
C VAL A 88 -40.38 -19.38 22.38
N ALA A 89 -41.30 -18.51 21.94
CA ALA A 89 -42.30 -17.94 22.81
C ALA A 89 -43.23 -19.00 23.38
N ASP A 90 -43.68 -18.83 24.62
CA ASP A 90 -44.43 -19.83 25.37
C ASP A 90 -45.75 -20.25 24.67
N ASP A 91 -46.36 -19.35 23.89
CA ASP A 91 -47.53 -19.64 23.06
C ASP A 91 -47.27 -20.58 21.87
N LYS A 92 -46.00 -20.82 21.52
CA LYS A 92 -45.54 -21.67 20.41
C LYS A 92 -44.87 -22.98 20.86
N ASN A 93 -44.90 -23.29 22.13
CA ASN A 93 -44.30 -24.50 22.70
C ASN A 93 -45.09 -25.80 22.42
N SER A 94 -46.12 -25.76 21.57
CA SER A 94 -46.87 -26.95 21.13
C SER A 94 -46.75 -27.14 19.63
N CYS A 95 -46.85 -28.40 19.20
CA CYS A 95 -46.76 -28.76 17.79
C CYS A 95 -47.90 -28.15 16.97
N PRO A 96 -47.63 -27.34 15.93
CA PRO A 96 -48.70 -26.69 15.14
C PRO A 96 -49.49 -27.68 14.29
N LYS A 97 -49.08 -28.95 14.16
CA LYS A 97 -49.79 -29.98 13.40
C LYS A 97 -50.64 -30.90 14.27
N CYS A 98 -50.17 -31.30 15.45
CA CYS A 98 -50.83 -32.26 16.31
C CYS A 98 -51.18 -31.73 17.71
N ALA A 99 -50.85 -30.47 18.00
CA ALA A 99 -51.03 -29.81 19.28
C ALA A 99 -50.39 -30.51 20.50
N SER A 100 -49.45 -31.45 20.27
CA SER A 100 -48.69 -32.12 21.34
C SER A 100 -47.80 -31.10 22.07
N PRO A 101 -47.75 -31.11 23.40
CA PRO A 101 -46.85 -30.29 24.18
C PRO A 101 -45.41 -30.87 24.23
N ASP A 102 -45.24 -32.13 23.84
CA ASP A 102 -43.93 -32.84 23.89
C ASP A 102 -43.06 -32.44 22.72
N MET A 103 -42.28 -31.41 22.91
CA MET A 103 -41.30 -30.92 21.92
C MET A 103 -39.89 -31.11 22.44
N THR A 104 -39.01 -31.67 21.60
CA THR A 104 -37.58 -31.83 21.91
C THR A 104 -36.76 -30.73 21.22
N LYS A 105 -35.69 -30.26 21.91
CA LYS A 105 -34.76 -29.26 21.34
C LYS A 105 -33.95 -29.93 20.21
N ALA A 106 -33.98 -29.32 19.05
CA ALA A 106 -33.11 -29.67 17.91
C ALA A 106 -31.90 -28.70 17.86
N GLU A 107 -31.03 -28.90 16.91
CA GLU A 107 -29.93 -27.98 16.66
C GLU A 107 -30.47 -26.56 16.37
N PRO A 108 -29.92 -25.53 17.02
CA PRO A 108 -30.35 -24.16 16.79
C PRO A 108 -30.07 -23.71 15.37
N GLN A 109 -30.97 -22.96 14.77
CA GLN A 109 -30.75 -22.32 13.50
C GLN A 109 -29.97 -21.02 13.73
N GLU A 110 -28.79 -20.92 13.20
CA GLU A 110 -27.96 -19.73 13.33
C GLU A 110 -28.18 -18.75 12.16
N ARG A 111 -28.25 -17.48 12.49
CA ARG A 111 -28.23 -16.38 11.55
C ARG A 111 -27.18 -15.36 11.99
N VAL A 112 -26.28 -15.00 11.09
CA VAL A 112 -25.23 -14.03 11.38
C VAL A 112 -25.60 -12.67 10.82
N ASP A 113 -25.67 -11.66 11.69
CA ASP A 113 -25.84 -10.26 11.33
C ASP A 113 -24.58 -9.50 11.68
N TYR A 114 -24.12 -8.59 10.79
CA TYR A 114 -22.95 -7.76 11.04
C TYR A 114 -23.37 -6.37 11.50
N GLY A 115 -22.96 -5.99 12.71
CA GLY A 115 -23.19 -4.68 13.28
C GLY A 115 -21.96 -3.79 13.21
N TYR A 116 -22.15 -2.48 13.30
CA TYR A 116 -21.10 -1.50 13.48
C TYR A 116 -21.32 -0.71 14.76
N VAL A 117 -20.33 -0.72 15.65
CA VAL A 117 -20.33 0.13 16.85
C VAL A 117 -19.44 1.34 16.55
N PRO A 118 -19.99 2.55 16.48
CA PRO A 118 -19.21 3.76 16.27
C PRO A 118 -18.17 3.95 17.37
N GLY A 119 -16.97 4.39 17.00
CA GLY A 119 -15.96 4.80 17.96
C GLY A 119 -16.44 5.97 18.80
N TYR A 120 -16.09 5.99 20.08
CA TYR A 120 -16.43 7.06 21.01
C TYR A 120 -15.16 7.60 21.69
N PHE A 121 -15.22 8.87 22.09
CA PHE A 121 -14.20 9.48 22.92
C PHE A 121 -14.42 9.12 24.38
N ARG A 122 -13.35 8.88 25.09
CA ARG A 122 -13.39 8.66 26.54
C ARG A 122 -12.47 9.65 27.25
N ARG A 123 -12.91 10.11 28.40
CA ARG A 123 -12.11 10.88 29.34
C ARG A 123 -11.60 9.92 30.41
N ARG A 124 -10.27 9.77 30.53
CA ARG A 124 -9.64 8.96 31.57
C ARG A 124 -9.05 9.89 32.63
N VAL A 125 -9.42 9.68 33.89
CA VAL A 125 -8.90 10.43 35.04
C VAL A 125 -7.92 9.53 35.78
N HIS A 126 -6.67 9.91 35.81
CA HIS A 126 -5.63 9.23 36.61
C HIS A 126 -5.57 9.91 37.96
N ARG A 127 -5.86 9.17 39.02
CA ARG A 127 -5.71 9.63 40.40
C ARG A 127 -4.45 9.01 40.96
N GLN A 128 -3.47 9.84 41.34
CA GLN A 128 -2.23 9.42 41.93
C GLN A 128 -2.36 9.56 43.45
N GLU A 129 -2.05 8.48 44.17
CA GLU A 129 -1.98 8.51 45.61
C GLU A 129 -0.80 9.38 46.06
N VAL A 130 -1.01 10.16 47.10
CA VAL A 130 0.02 11.00 47.74
C VAL A 130 0.13 10.62 49.18
N LEU A 131 1.28 10.07 49.59
CA LEU A 131 1.61 9.79 50.96
C LEU A 131 2.40 10.97 51.56
N VAL A 132 2.08 11.33 52.77
CA VAL A 132 2.76 12.40 53.48
C VAL A 132 3.38 11.83 54.73
N CYS A 133 4.68 12.03 54.92
CA CYS A 133 5.38 11.61 56.13
C CYS A 133 4.89 12.44 57.33
N THR A 134 4.46 11.79 58.38
CA THR A 134 3.99 12.46 59.63
C THR A 134 5.12 13.10 60.43
N CYS A 135 6.36 12.65 60.22
CA CYS A 135 7.53 13.16 60.93
C CYS A 135 8.13 14.42 60.26
N CYS A 136 8.28 14.42 58.92
CA CYS A 136 9.01 15.47 58.22
C CYS A 136 8.18 16.13 57.10
N ALA A 137 6.87 15.80 56.96
CA ALA A 137 5.95 16.29 55.93
C ALA A 137 6.40 16.07 54.45
N THR A 138 7.41 15.22 54.24
CA THR A 138 7.83 14.84 52.89
C THR A 138 6.69 14.14 52.14
N ARG A 139 6.44 14.54 50.89
CA ARG A 139 5.41 13.95 50.06
C ARG A 139 6.00 12.95 49.06
N VAL A 140 5.38 11.78 48.98
CA VAL A 140 5.67 10.75 47.99
C VAL A 140 4.40 10.57 47.15
N THR A 141 4.50 10.81 45.85
CA THR A 141 3.37 10.69 44.93
C THR A 141 3.58 9.46 44.06
N ALA A 142 2.53 8.68 43.91
CA ALA A 142 2.53 7.52 42.99
C ALA A 142 2.87 7.95 41.55
N GLU A 143 3.62 7.11 40.84
CA GLU A 143 4.08 7.40 39.51
C GLU A 143 2.89 7.43 38.51
N ALA A 144 2.87 8.45 37.62
CA ALA A 144 1.87 8.54 36.57
C ALA A 144 2.21 7.59 35.41
N PRO A 145 1.21 7.02 34.73
CA PRO A 145 1.45 6.25 33.54
C PRO A 145 2.12 7.10 32.45
N PRO A 146 3.04 6.53 31.66
CA PRO A 146 3.77 7.27 30.63
C PRO A 146 2.82 7.82 29.55
N ARG A 147 3.10 9.03 29.11
CA ARG A 147 2.37 9.70 28.02
C ARG A 147 3.16 9.61 26.72
N PRO A 148 2.49 9.56 25.55
CA PRO A 148 3.17 9.61 24.25
C PRO A 148 4.04 10.86 24.09
N PHE A 149 3.53 12.01 24.58
CA PHE A 149 4.23 13.30 24.64
C PHE A 149 4.03 13.91 26.03
N GLU A 150 5.08 14.39 26.64
CA GLU A 150 5.08 14.86 28.05
C GLU A 150 4.00 15.90 28.37
N LYS A 151 3.78 16.84 27.47
CA LYS A 151 2.83 17.95 27.65
C LYS A 151 1.46 17.72 27.00
N SER A 152 1.23 16.58 26.35
CA SER A 152 -0.02 16.30 25.65
C SER A 152 -1.02 15.58 26.55
N PRO A 153 -2.26 16.05 26.66
CA PRO A 153 -3.31 15.34 27.38
C PRO A 153 -3.91 14.17 26.57
N TYR A 154 -3.43 13.94 25.35
CA TYR A 154 -4.01 12.98 24.41
C TYR A 154 -3.32 11.63 24.51
N GLU A 155 -4.10 10.57 24.59
CA GLU A 155 -3.62 9.19 24.59
C GLU A 155 -3.08 8.78 23.20
N ALA A 156 -2.19 7.78 23.18
CA ALA A 156 -1.60 7.24 21.95
C ALA A 156 -2.66 6.80 20.92
N GLY A 157 -3.79 6.24 21.37
CA GLY A 157 -4.87 5.81 20.50
C GLY A 157 -5.51 6.96 19.70
N LEU A 158 -5.72 8.12 20.32
CA LEU A 158 -6.25 9.28 19.61
C LEU A 158 -5.24 9.83 18.59
N ILE A 159 -3.98 9.91 18.96
CA ILE A 159 -2.90 10.36 18.07
C ILE A 159 -2.78 9.43 16.87
N ALA A 160 -2.76 8.12 17.11
CA ALA A 160 -2.74 7.11 16.05
C ALA A 160 -3.96 7.22 15.12
N HIS A 161 -5.15 7.46 15.68
CA HIS A 161 -6.37 7.68 14.88
C HIS A 161 -6.22 8.88 13.94
N VAL A 162 -5.72 10.03 14.42
CA VAL A 162 -5.47 11.21 13.58
C VAL A 162 -4.49 10.88 12.43
N VAL A 163 -3.39 10.19 12.74
CA VAL A 163 -2.38 9.80 11.75
C VAL A 163 -2.96 8.84 10.70
N VAL A 164 -3.67 7.81 11.11
CA VAL A 164 -4.29 6.82 10.22
C VAL A 164 -5.35 7.47 9.33
N GLN A 165 -6.23 8.28 9.90
CA GLN A 165 -7.26 8.99 9.13
C GLN A 165 -6.62 9.91 8.08
N LYS A 166 -5.57 10.64 8.46
CA LYS A 166 -4.88 11.55 7.54
C LYS A 166 -4.12 10.81 6.44
N CYS A 167 -3.35 9.77 6.77
CA CYS A 167 -2.43 9.10 5.84
C CYS A 167 -3.07 7.92 5.10
N ALA A 168 -3.72 7.01 5.81
CA ALA A 168 -4.26 5.79 5.21
C ALA A 168 -5.67 5.98 4.63
N CYS A 169 -6.50 6.83 5.27
CA CYS A 169 -7.87 7.08 4.84
C CYS A 169 -8.00 8.37 3.99
N SER A 170 -6.92 9.12 3.80
CA SER A 170 -6.89 10.39 3.04
C SER A 170 -7.89 11.43 3.51
N VAL A 171 -8.27 11.41 4.80
CA VAL A 171 -9.23 12.36 5.39
C VAL A 171 -8.52 13.69 5.66
N PRO A 172 -8.97 14.80 5.09
CA PRO A 172 -8.44 16.12 5.40
C PRO A 172 -8.72 16.48 6.87
N ILE A 173 -7.78 17.15 7.54
CA ILE A 173 -7.88 17.50 8.97
C ILE A 173 -9.15 18.30 9.27
N TYR A 174 -9.62 19.18 8.36
CA TYR A 174 -10.84 19.95 8.57
C TYR A 174 -12.12 19.09 8.60
N ARG A 175 -12.12 17.94 7.90
CA ARG A 175 -13.22 16.97 7.99
C ARG A 175 -13.17 16.20 9.29
N LEU A 176 -11.97 15.84 9.72
CA LEU A 176 -11.75 15.17 11.00
C LEU A 176 -12.15 16.06 12.17
N GLU A 177 -11.86 17.37 12.11
CA GLU A 177 -12.34 18.36 13.08
C GLU A 177 -13.89 18.34 13.22
N LYS A 178 -14.59 18.36 12.08
CA LYS A 178 -16.07 18.28 12.08
C LYS A 178 -16.59 16.95 12.65
N GLN A 179 -15.97 15.83 12.29
CA GLN A 179 -16.33 14.51 12.85
C GLN A 179 -16.16 14.50 14.38
N PHE A 180 -15.05 15.05 14.89
CA PHE A 180 -14.79 15.12 16.31
C PHE A 180 -15.78 16.03 17.05
N GLN A 181 -16.16 17.16 16.43
CA GLN A 181 -17.22 18.04 16.96
C GLN A 181 -18.55 17.30 17.10
N TRP A 182 -18.95 16.52 16.11
CA TRP A 182 -20.18 15.70 16.17
C TRP A 182 -20.12 14.62 17.26
N LEU A 183 -18.92 14.13 17.57
CA LEU A 183 -18.69 13.18 18.66
C LEU A 183 -18.50 13.87 20.03
N GLY A 184 -18.71 15.18 20.12
CA GLY A 184 -18.65 15.94 21.37
C GLY A 184 -17.26 16.39 21.81
N ILE A 185 -16.23 16.25 20.98
CA ILE A 185 -14.86 16.68 21.30
C ILE A 185 -14.42 17.85 20.42
N PRO A 186 -14.23 19.05 20.97
CA PRO A 186 -13.73 20.20 20.24
C PRO A 186 -12.20 20.14 20.11
N LEU A 187 -11.69 19.36 19.17
CA LEU A 187 -10.25 19.31 18.88
C LEU A 187 -9.95 20.16 17.65
N SER A 188 -9.18 21.22 17.82
CA SER A 188 -8.88 22.17 16.73
C SER A 188 -7.96 21.58 15.65
N ARG A 189 -8.05 22.15 14.44
CA ARG A 189 -7.14 21.78 13.33
C ARG A 189 -5.66 21.97 13.67
N SER A 190 -5.32 23.07 14.34
CA SER A 190 -3.94 23.33 14.78
C SER A 190 -3.44 22.24 15.71
N THR A 191 -4.22 21.90 16.74
CA THR A 191 -3.85 20.83 17.68
C THR A 191 -3.66 19.47 16.97
N MET A 192 -4.57 19.12 16.05
CA MET A 192 -4.41 17.87 15.28
C MET A 192 -3.18 17.90 14.36
N THR A 193 -2.86 19.06 13.78
CA THR A 193 -1.66 19.23 12.96
C THR A 193 -0.39 19.09 13.81
N ASP A 194 -0.37 19.69 15.00
CA ASP A 194 0.76 19.58 15.91
C ASP A 194 0.97 18.14 16.40
N LEU A 195 -0.12 17.45 16.75
CA LEU A 195 -0.09 16.01 17.09
C LEU A 195 0.43 15.15 15.93
N PHE A 196 0.02 15.46 14.71
CA PHE A 196 0.48 14.77 13.51
C PHE A 196 1.99 14.96 13.29
N HIS A 197 2.50 16.18 13.40
CA HIS A 197 3.94 16.45 13.29
C HIS A 197 4.76 15.81 14.42
N ALA A 198 4.27 15.90 15.66
CA ALA A 198 4.92 15.25 16.79
C ALA A 198 4.97 13.71 16.63
N ALA A 199 3.91 13.11 16.12
CA ALA A 199 3.88 11.68 15.80
C ALA A 199 4.88 11.33 14.68
N ALA A 200 4.98 12.16 13.63
CA ALA A 200 5.94 11.96 12.54
C ALA A 200 7.38 11.95 13.06
N GLU A 201 7.75 12.91 13.92
CA GLU A 201 9.09 12.93 14.54
C GLU A 201 9.35 11.69 15.42
N LYS A 202 8.35 11.25 16.19
CA LYS A 202 8.47 10.04 17.02
C LYS A 202 8.61 8.75 16.21
N LEU A 203 8.01 8.71 15.01
CA LEU A 203 8.08 7.59 14.09
C LEU A 203 9.32 7.62 13.17
N LYS A 204 10.10 8.69 13.20
CA LYS A 204 11.28 8.86 12.35
C LYS A 204 12.31 7.71 12.43
N PRO A 205 12.63 7.12 13.59
CA PRO A 205 13.53 5.97 13.65
C PRO A 205 12.97 4.74 12.91
N LEU A 206 11.65 4.52 12.99
CA LEU A 206 10.98 3.45 12.26
C LEU A 206 11.05 3.70 10.74
N TYR A 207 10.78 4.93 10.31
CA TYR A 207 10.92 5.33 8.91
C TYR A 207 12.33 5.09 8.39
N GLN A 208 13.36 5.51 9.14
CA GLN A 208 14.76 5.28 8.78
C GLN A 208 15.08 3.78 8.66
N ARG A 209 14.53 2.96 9.54
CA ARG A 209 14.71 1.51 9.46
C ARG A 209 14.01 0.89 8.24
N ILE A 210 12.84 1.39 7.85
CA ILE A 210 12.13 0.93 6.65
C ILE A 210 12.93 1.30 5.40
N ILE A 211 13.38 2.55 5.28
CA ILE A 211 14.14 3.00 4.10
C ILE A 211 15.46 2.23 3.93
N GLN A 212 16.15 1.93 5.04
CA GLN A 212 17.35 1.07 5.02
C GLN A 212 17.04 -0.35 4.56
N ARG A 213 15.93 -0.95 5.02
CA ARG A 213 15.52 -2.28 4.57
C ARG A 213 15.14 -2.31 3.09
N VAL A 214 14.49 -1.26 2.60
CA VAL A 214 14.17 -1.13 1.18
C VAL A 214 15.47 -1.02 0.38
N ALA A 215 16.41 -0.16 0.79
CA ALA A 215 17.69 0.01 0.11
C ALA A 215 18.53 -1.28 0.05
N ASN A 216 18.46 -2.12 1.08
CA ASN A 216 19.24 -3.37 1.16
C ASN A 216 18.46 -4.60 0.62
N SER A 217 17.44 -4.41 -0.18
CA SER A 217 16.67 -5.51 -0.77
C SER A 217 17.25 -5.92 -2.12
N ASP A 218 17.10 -7.20 -2.49
CA ASP A 218 17.62 -7.76 -3.75
C ASP A 218 16.99 -7.07 -4.98
N ILE A 219 15.74 -6.63 -4.88
CA ILE A 219 15.03 -5.94 -5.96
C ILE A 219 14.32 -4.72 -5.38
N VAL A 220 14.62 -3.55 -5.94
CA VAL A 220 13.96 -2.28 -5.59
C VAL A 220 13.36 -1.66 -6.84
N LEU A 221 12.08 -1.31 -6.77
CA LEU A 221 11.41 -0.50 -7.78
C LEU A 221 11.44 0.95 -7.30
N ALA A 222 11.85 1.87 -8.17
CA ALA A 222 11.84 3.30 -7.86
C ALA A 222 11.11 4.10 -8.94
N ASP A 223 10.38 5.10 -8.50
CA ASP A 223 9.61 6.03 -9.34
C ASP A 223 9.46 7.37 -8.61
N GLU A 224 9.20 8.45 -9.35
CA GLU A 224 8.94 9.74 -8.75
C GLU A 224 7.70 10.42 -9.33
N THR A 225 6.96 11.09 -8.44
CA THR A 225 5.74 11.84 -8.78
C THR A 225 5.90 13.31 -8.40
N THR A 226 5.39 14.20 -9.23
CA THR A 226 5.40 15.64 -8.95
C THR A 226 4.40 16.00 -7.85
N LEU A 227 4.80 16.90 -6.94
CA LEU A 227 3.95 17.48 -5.90
C LEU A 227 3.90 19.00 -6.04
N ALA A 228 2.70 19.57 -5.97
CA ALA A 228 2.53 21.02 -5.91
C ALA A 228 2.91 21.52 -4.51
N MET A 229 3.78 22.51 -4.43
CA MET A 229 4.15 23.18 -3.19
C MET A 229 3.41 24.53 -3.05
N GLN A 230 3.26 25.02 -1.81
CA GLN A 230 2.57 26.28 -1.52
C GLN A 230 3.15 27.48 -2.27
N ASN A 231 4.46 27.48 -2.53
CA ASN A 231 5.15 28.55 -3.27
C ASN A 231 5.01 28.45 -4.81
N LYS A 232 4.03 27.68 -5.31
CA LYS A 232 3.78 27.38 -6.73
C LYS A 232 4.95 26.67 -7.43
N LYS A 233 5.99 26.24 -6.73
CA LYS A 233 7.06 25.40 -7.26
C LYS A 233 6.61 23.93 -7.27
N ARG A 234 7.30 23.12 -8.06
CA ARG A 234 7.12 21.65 -8.07
C ARG A 234 8.14 21.01 -7.14
N GLY A 235 7.66 20.21 -6.21
CA GLY A 235 8.47 19.25 -5.49
C GLY A 235 8.26 17.85 -6.06
N TYR A 236 8.99 16.88 -5.55
CA TYR A 236 8.94 15.49 -6.01
C TYR A 236 8.82 14.56 -4.82
N MET A 237 7.93 13.58 -4.95
CA MET A 237 7.82 12.46 -4.04
C MET A 237 8.43 11.24 -4.72
N TRP A 238 9.53 10.78 -4.17
CA TRP A 238 10.22 9.57 -4.60
C TRP A 238 9.64 8.39 -3.86
N THR A 239 9.33 7.34 -4.59
CA THR A 239 8.82 6.07 -4.06
C THR A 239 9.88 5.00 -4.28
N PHE A 240 10.24 4.29 -3.22
CA PHE A 240 11.11 3.12 -3.29
C PHE A 240 10.35 1.94 -2.73
N ARG A 241 10.20 0.89 -3.52
CA ARG A 241 9.31 -0.23 -3.20
C ARG A 241 10.00 -1.57 -3.41
N THR A 242 9.67 -2.51 -2.52
CA THR A 242 9.96 -3.95 -2.67
C THR A 242 8.62 -4.72 -2.75
N ASP A 243 8.65 -6.04 -2.71
CA ASP A 243 7.46 -6.90 -2.60
C ASP A 243 6.66 -6.65 -1.31
N LYS A 244 7.34 -6.28 -0.21
CA LYS A 244 6.76 -6.17 1.14
C LYS A 244 6.77 -4.78 1.73
N LEU A 245 7.66 -3.90 1.29
CA LEU A 245 7.87 -2.60 1.89
C LEU A 245 7.78 -1.49 0.85
N VAL A 246 7.32 -0.33 1.29
CA VAL A 246 7.36 0.91 0.52
C VAL A 246 7.88 2.03 1.40
N SER A 247 8.74 2.88 0.84
CA SER A 247 9.19 4.11 1.47
C SER A 247 9.05 5.29 0.52
N TYR A 248 8.84 6.47 1.09
CA TYR A 248 8.67 7.70 0.34
C TYR A 248 9.70 8.72 0.80
N LYS A 249 10.29 9.46 -0.12
CA LYS A 249 11.17 10.57 0.20
C LYS A 249 10.79 11.81 -0.60
N PHE A 250 10.57 12.91 0.08
CA PHE A 250 10.31 14.20 -0.55
C PHE A 250 11.63 14.89 -0.92
N SER A 251 11.66 15.55 -2.07
CA SER A 251 12.71 16.50 -2.45
C SER A 251 12.13 17.71 -3.16
N ALA A 252 12.80 18.86 -3.00
CA ALA A 252 12.39 20.10 -3.66
C ALA A 252 12.76 20.14 -5.15
N GLY A 253 13.63 19.23 -5.62
CA GLY A 253 14.11 19.15 -6.99
C GLY A 253 14.17 17.71 -7.51
N ARG A 254 14.15 17.53 -8.83
CA ARG A 254 14.24 16.24 -9.52
C ARG A 254 15.71 15.95 -9.87
N SER A 255 16.55 15.74 -8.85
CA SER A 255 17.97 15.44 -9.06
C SER A 255 18.33 14.04 -8.60
N GLY A 256 19.33 13.43 -9.21
CA GLY A 256 19.88 12.11 -8.83
C GLY A 256 20.45 12.03 -7.41
N LYS A 257 20.55 13.17 -6.71
CA LYS A 257 20.98 13.22 -5.32
C LYS A 257 20.06 12.38 -4.41
N THR A 258 18.73 12.46 -4.61
CA THR A 258 17.75 11.77 -3.77
C THR A 258 17.82 10.24 -3.92
N PRO A 259 17.78 9.64 -5.14
CA PRO A 259 17.98 8.21 -5.27
C PRO A 259 19.37 7.76 -4.79
N ARG A 260 20.45 8.54 -5.02
CA ARG A 260 21.77 8.25 -4.49
C ARG A 260 21.83 8.24 -2.96
N GLU A 261 21.16 9.17 -2.28
CA GLU A 261 21.08 9.20 -0.82
C GLU A 261 20.35 7.97 -0.24
N VAL A 262 19.37 7.44 -0.97
CA VAL A 262 18.57 6.31 -0.50
C VAL A 262 19.19 4.97 -0.90
N LEU A 263 19.66 4.84 -2.13
CA LEU A 263 20.10 3.58 -2.74
C LEU A 263 21.62 3.50 -2.93
N GLY A 264 22.35 4.58 -2.64
CA GLY A 264 23.83 4.56 -2.79
C GLY A 264 24.45 3.49 -1.90
N GLY A 265 25.23 2.59 -2.52
CA GLY A 265 25.85 1.44 -1.85
C GLY A 265 24.96 0.19 -1.73
N THR A 266 23.78 0.16 -2.40
CA THR A 266 22.98 -1.06 -2.53
C THR A 266 23.60 -1.99 -3.59
N ASN A 267 23.57 -3.31 -3.32
CA ASN A 267 24.00 -4.34 -4.27
C ASN A 267 22.84 -5.01 -5.01
N GLY A 268 21.60 -4.53 -4.79
CA GLY A 268 20.40 -5.09 -5.36
C GLY A 268 20.11 -4.60 -6.79
N THR A 269 19.20 -5.27 -7.46
CA THR A 269 18.72 -4.88 -8.80
C THR A 269 17.74 -3.71 -8.67
N LEU A 270 17.99 -2.61 -9.38
CA LEU A 270 17.11 -1.44 -9.44
C LEU A 270 16.24 -1.49 -10.70
N LEU A 271 14.92 -1.49 -10.51
CA LEU A 271 13.92 -1.41 -11.59
C LEU A 271 13.35 0.01 -11.63
N VAL A 272 13.64 0.72 -12.71
CA VAL A 272 13.19 2.11 -12.95
C VAL A 272 12.68 2.25 -14.38
N ASP A 273 11.97 3.35 -14.66
CA ASP A 273 11.82 3.79 -16.04
C ASP A 273 13.20 4.20 -16.61
N ALA A 274 13.33 4.32 -17.91
CA ALA A 274 14.60 4.66 -18.57
C ALA A 274 15.07 6.12 -18.29
N TYR A 275 14.69 6.70 -17.15
CA TYR A 275 15.03 8.07 -16.82
C TYR A 275 16.45 8.20 -16.26
N THR A 276 17.25 9.06 -16.88
CA THR A 276 18.70 9.22 -16.62
C THR A 276 19.04 9.69 -15.19
N VAL A 277 18.07 10.13 -14.42
CA VAL A 277 18.26 10.58 -13.03
C VAL A 277 18.75 9.46 -12.10
N TYR A 278 18.53 8.19 -12.48
CA TYR A 278 18.97 7.02 -11.73
C TYR A 278 20.39 6.55 -12.11
N ASN A 279 20.96 7.04 -13.22
CA ASN A 279 22.32 6.66 -13.66
C ASN A 279 23.37 6.80 -12.53
N PRO A 280 23.36 7.88 -11.70
CA PRO A 280 24.34 7.99 -10.62
C PRO A 280 24.25 6.92 -9.52
N VAL A 281 23.20 6.09 -9.53
CA VAL A 281 23.05 4.95 -8.60
C VAL A 281 23.52 3.65 -9.26
N ILE A 282 23.44 3.58 -10.59
CA ILE A 282 23.75 2.39 -11.40
C ILE A 282 25.27 2.34 -11.72
N ASP A 283 25.89 3.50 -11.91
CA ASP A 283 27.32 3.64 -12.25
C ASP A 283 28.21 3.67 -10.98
N VAL A 284 27.97 2.78 -10.04
CA VAL A 284 28.93 2.58 -8.94
C VAL A 284 29.86 1.44 -9.37
N ASP A 285 31.06 1.82 -9.87
CA ASP A 285 32.20 0.93 -10.10
C ASP A 285 32.59 0.16 -8.82
#